data_00e56c6d4691bf8b0005d90176e4675d
#
_entry.id   00e56c6d4691bf8b0005d90176e4675d
#
_cell.length_a   1.000
_cell.length_b   1.000
_cell.length_c   1.000
_cell.angle_alpha   90.00
_cell.angle_beta   90.00
_cell.angle_gamma   90.00
#
_symmetry.space_group_name_H-M   'P 1'
#
loop_
_entity.id
_entity.type
_entity.pdbx_description
1 polymer ?
#
loop_
_entity_poly.entity_id
_entity_poly.type
_entity_poly.pdbx_seq_one_letter_code
_entity_poly.pdbx_strand_id
1 'polypeptide(L)'
;MMWWSKAALFSIGVIFFSGTAWAEKIQCPDSLTEKNHSHRLNLVDVFEGPPEELASLLPDTDDEMVWTLSDSQNYAKAHNTAVFLMCQYRGAAKKITLKVPASAKKCMAWFGDTKNDFYAGCE
;
A
#
# COMPACT_ATOMS: atom_id res chain seq x y z
N MET A 1 -11.02 38.87 -39.54
CA MET A 1 -11.07 38.45 -39.30
C MET A 1 -10.80 37.51 -38.81
N MET A 2 -10.48 37.12 -38.64
CA MET A 2 -10.37 36.16 -38.30
C MET A 2 -10.04 35.66 -37.29
N TRP A 3 -10.04 35.77 -36.91
CA TRP A 3 -9.75 35.41 -35.98
C TRP A 3 -10.21 34.58 -35.24
N TRP A 4 -10.51 34.47 -35.29
CA TRP A 4 -11.02 33.79 -34.72
C TRP A 4 -10.84 32.73 -34.43
N SER A 5 -10.56 32.42 -34.57
CA SER A 5 -10.42 31.44 -34.34
C SER A 5 -10.04 30.74 -33.69
N LYS A 6 -9.92 30.89 -33.46
CA LYS A 6 -9.56 30.33 -32.91
C LYS A 6 -9.68 29.71 -31.92
N ALA A 7 -9.86 29.82 -31.62
CA ALA A 7 -9.98 29.49 -30.69
C ALA A 7 -10.41 28.44 -30.27
N ALA A 8 -10.68 28.09 -30.33
CA ALA A 8 -11.11 27.13 -29.97
C ALA A 8 -10.57 26.09 -29.58
N LEU A 9 -10.23 25.99 -29.59
CA LEU A 9 -9.81 25.08 -29.32
C LEU A 9 -9.61 24.49 -28.28
N PHE A 10 -9.67 24.43 -27.84
CA PHE A 10 -9.45 23.89 -27.00
C PHE A 10 -9.73 23.18 -26.22
N SER A 11 -9.86 23.21 -25.92
CA SER A 11 -10.15 22.76 -25.17
C SER A 11 -10.31 21.70 -24.84
N ILE A 12 -10.21 21.24 -24.88
CA ILE A 12 -10.32 20.25 -24.70
C ILE A 12 -9.89 19.50 -23.93
N GLY A 13 -9.68 19.28 -23.57
CA GLY A 13 -9.35 18.52 -23.03
C GLY A 13 -9.34 17.97 -22.10
N VAL A 14 -9.52 17.69 -21.80
CA VAL A 14 -9.48 17.21 -20.96
C VAL A 14 -9.83 16.42 -20.26
N ILE A 15 -9.99 16.11 -19.90
CA ILE A 15 -10.25 15.50 -19.20
C ILE A 15 -10.22 14.48 -18.78
N PHE A 16 -10.12 13.94 -18.70
CA PHE A 16 -10.08 12.99 -18.45
C PHE A 16 -9.93 12.35 -17.55
N PHE A 17 -9.88 11.94 -17.22
CA PHE A 17 -9.70 11.27 -16.46
C PHE A 17 -10.25 11.13 -15.46
N SER A 18 -10.27 11.16 -15.35
CA SER A 18 -10.71 11.14 -14.45
C SER A 18 -11.50 10.32 -14.05
N GLY A 19 -11.89 10.19 -13.73
CA GLY A 19 -12.91 9.60 -13.23
C GLY A 19 -12.85 8.26 -12.78
N THR A 20 -11.91 7.61 -12.93
CA THR A 20 -11.93 6.26 -12.44
C THR A 20 -11.64 6.26 -10.97
N ALA A 21 -12.57 5.79 -10.22
CA ALA A 21 -12.42 5.68 -8.78
C ALA A 21 -11.82 4.32 -8.46
N TRP A 22 -10.63 4.10 -8.89
CA TRP A 22 -9.91 2.88 -8.53
C TRP A 22 -9.45 2.98 -7.10
N ALA A 23 -9.64 1.92 -6.32
CA ALA A 23 -8.96 1.81 -5.04
C ALA A 23 -7.48 1.69 -5.33
N GLU A 24 -6.69 2.47 -4.64
CA GLU A 24 -5.25 2.40 -4.78
C GLU A 24 -4.74 1.11 -4.17
N LYS A 25 -3.74 0.53 -4.82
CA LYS A 25 -3.09 -0.68 -4.33
C LYS A 25 -1.65 -0.36 -4.01
N ILE A 26 -1.16 -0.94 -2.94
CA ILE A 26 0.27 -0.91 -2.64
C ILE A 26 0.73 -2.33 -2.37
N GLN A 27 2.00 -2.58 -2.62
CA GLN A 27 2.57 -3.90 -2.42
C GLN A 27 4.00 -3.74 -1.95
N CYS A 28 4.39 -4.60 -1.00
CA CYS A 28 5.79 -4.65 -0.58
C CYS A 28 6.66 -5.06 -1.76
N PRO A 29 7.82 -4.42 -1.97
CA PRO A 29 8.77 -4.93 -2.94
C PRO A 29 9.12 -6.38 -2.61
N ASP A 30 9.26 -7.21 -3.64
CA ASP A 30 9.53 -8.64 -3.45
C ASP A 30 10.88 -8.88 -2.79
N SER A 31 11.81 -7.97 -3.01
CA SER A 31 13.15 -8.11 -2.45
C SER A 31 13.74 -6.74 -2.16
N LEU A 32 14.77 -6.74 -1.33
CA LEU A 32 15.50 -5.56 -0.94
C LEU A 32 16.98 -5.84 -1.12
N THR A 33 17.71 -4.92 -1.74
CA THR A 33 19.15 -5.05 -1.89
C THR A 33 19.83 -4.26 -0.78
N GLU A 34 20.70 -4.96 -0.03
CA GLU A 34 21.45 -4.34 1.05
C GLU A 34 22.87 -4.90 0.97
N LYS A 35 23.86 -4.03 0.90
CA LYS A 35 25.27 -4.43 0.82
C LYS A 35 25.54 -5.41 -0.32
N ASN A 36 24.93 -5.15 -1.48
CA ASN A 36 25.06 -5.96 -2.69
C ASN A 36 24.45 -7.36 -2.60
N HIS A 37 23.66 -7.60 -1.57
CA HIS A 37 22.93 -8.86 -1.44
C HIS A 37 21.44 -8.60 -1.57
N SER A 38 20.75 -9.51 -2.24
CA SER A 38 19.30 -9.45 -2.38
C SER A 38 18.67 -10.24 -1.25
N HIS A 39 17.67 -9.63 -0.61
CA HIS A 39 16.95 -10.24 0.50
C HIS A 39 15.49 -10.31 0.14
N ARG A 40 14.90 -11.50 0.28
CA ARG A 40 13.50 -11.72 -0.05
C ARG A 40 12.59 -11.27 1.08
N LEU A 41 11.43 -10.76 0.70
CA LEU A 41 10.38 -10.44 1.66
C LEU A 41 10.02 -11.71 2.44
N ASN A 42 9.96 -11.61 3.77
CA ASN A 42 9.61 -12.78 4.56
C ASN A 42 8.66 -12.52 5.72
N LEU A 43 8.35 -11.27 6.00
CA LEU A 43 7.44 -10.95 7.09
C LEU A 43 6.82 -9.58 6.86
N VAL A 44 5.57 -9.42 7.26
CA VAL A 44 4.92 -8.11 7.21
C VAL A 44 4.14 -7.89 8.49
N ASP A 45 4.01 -6.63 8.86
CA ASP A 45 3.17 -6.19 9.95
C ASP A 45 2.30 -5.04 9.47
N VAL A 46 1.10 -4.96 9.99
CA VAL A 46 0.18 -3.87 9.70
C VAL A 46 0.00 -3.06 10.97
N PHE A 47 0.14 -1.74 10.87
CA PHE A 47 0.07 -0.84 12.02
C PHE A 47 -1.06 0.16 11.86
N GLU A 48 -1.75 0.40 12.97
CA GLU A 48 -2.75 1.46 13.06
C GLU A 48 -2.04 2.69 13.65
N GLY A 49 -1.60 3.59 12.78
CA GLY A 49 -0.74 4.69 13.17
C GLY A 49 0.72 4.39 12.92
N PRO A 50 1.61 5.34 13.21
CA PRO A 50 3.03 5.16 12.93
C PRO A 50 3.59 3.91 13.62
N PRO A 51 4.44 3.14 12.95
CA PRO A 51 4.99 1.91 13.54
C PRO A 51 5.72 2.12 14.86
N GLU A 52 6.31 3.28 15.09
CA GLU A 52 7.00 3.56 16.33
C GLU A 52 6.07 3.59 17.54
N GLU A 53 4.77 3.73 17.31
CA GLU A 53 3.78 3.68 18.39
C GLU A 53 3.38 2.26 18.73
N LEU A 54 3.86 1.29 17.95
CA LEU A 54 3.71 -0.14 18.21
C LEU A 54 2.27 -0.65 18.27
N ALA A 55 1.36 0.00 17.55
CA ALA A 55 -0.02 -0.44 17.50
C ALA A 55 -0.21 -1.41 16.33
N SER A 56 0.44 -2.57 16.41
CA SER A 56 0.33 -3.57 15.34
C SER A 56 -1.00 -4.27 15.41
N LEU A 57 -1.54 -4.58 14.25
CA LEU A 57 -2.82 -5.25 14.11
C LEU A 57 -2.59 -6.75 13.96
N LEU A 58 -3.48 -7.53 14.55
CA LEU A 58 -3.47 -8.97 14.33
C LEU A 58 -4.27 -9.30 13.08
N PRO A 59 -3.88 -10.34 12.36
CA PRO A 59 -4.71 -10.83 11.25
C PRO A 59 -6.10 -11.20 11.73
N ASP A 60 -7.07 -11.18 10.83
CA ASP A 60 -8.46 -11.44 11.17
C ASP A 60 -8.65 -12.84 11.73
N THR A 61 -7.88 -13.81 11.24
CA THR A 61 -7.96 -15.19 11.70
C THR A 61 -6.55 -15.75 11.85
N ASP A 62 -6.45 -16.88 12.55
CA ASP A 62 -5.16 -17.55 12.75
C ASP A 62 -4.65 -18.21 11.47
N ASP A 63 -5.56 -18.55 10.54
CA ASP A 63 -5.22 -19.34 9.37
C ASP A 63 -4.77 -18.51 8.18
N GLU A 64 -5.23 -17.28 8.11
CA GLU A 64 -4.97 -16.43 6.95
C GLU A 64 -4.33 -15.12 7.37
N MET A 65 -3.39 -14.67 6.55
CA MET A 65 -2.76 -13.37 6.80
C MET A 65 -3.56 -12.30 6.06
N VAL A 66 -4.73 -12.01 6.57
CA VAL A 66 -5.63 -10.99 6.05
C VAL A 66 -6.00 -10.04 7.16
N TRP A 67 -5.88 -8.75 6.89
CA TRP A 67 -6.26 -7.69 7.84
C TRP A 67 -7.36 -6.86 7.20
N THR A 68 -8.55 -6.91 7.76
CA THR A 68 -9.65 -6.03 7.35
C THR A 68 -9.44 -4.67 8.00
N LEU A 69 -9.51 -3.61 7.21
CA LEU A 69 -9.02 -2.29 7.64
C LEU A 69 -10.10 -1.29 7.98
N SER A 70 -11.39 -1.62 7.86
CA SER A 70 -12.43 -0.60 8.02
C SER A 70 -12.33 0.16 9.34
N ASP A 71 -12.21 -0.57 10.44
CA ASP A 71 -12.14 0.08 11.75
C ASP A 71 -10.85 0.85 11.93
N SER A 72 -9.75 0.29 11.47
CA SER A 72 -8.44 0.94 11.58
C SER A 72 -8.35 2.18 10.70
N GLN A 73 -8.98 2.15 9.54
CA GLN A 73 -9.01 3.32 8.67
C GLN A 73 -9.85 4.44 9.30
N ASN A 74 -10.97 4.08 9.95
CA ASN A 74 -11.78 5.07 10.65
C ASN A 74 -11.02 5.68 11.82
N TYR A 75 -10.33 4.84 12.58
CA TYR A 75 -9.48 5.33 13.67
C TYR A 75 -8.41 6.27 13.14
N ALA A 76 -7.72 5.87 12.09
CA ALA A 76 -6.63 6.66 11.53
C ALA A 76 -7.12 8.03 11.06
N LYS A 77 -8.28 8.07 10.41
CA LYS A 77 -8.86 9.34 9.97
C LYS A 77 -9.20 10.23 11.17
N ALA A 78 -9.77 9.64 12.21
CA ALA A 78 -10.16 10.41 13.39
C ALA A 78 -8.95 10.98 14.13
N HIS A 79 -7.81 10.33 14.02
CA HIS A 79 -6.59 10.73 14.74
C HIS A 79 -5.55 11.37 13.80
N ASN A 80 -5.96 11.71 12.58
CA ASN A 80 -5.11 12.39 11.62
C ASN A 80 -3.80 11.62 11.34
N THR A 81 -3.93 10.33 11.17
CA THR A 81 -2.83 9.45 10.86
C THR A 81 -3.25 8.47 9.74
N ALA A 82 -2.55 7.37 9.61
CA ALA A 82 -2.82 6.38 8.55
C ALA A 82 -2.54 4.98 9.07
N VAL A 83 -2.94 4.01 8.27
CA VAL A 83 -2.53 2.62 8.45
C VAL A 83 -1.21 2.45 7.70
N PHE A 84 -0.30 1.67 8.25
CA PHE A 84 1.01 1.42 7.63
C PHE A 84 1.26 -0.07 7.47
N LEU A 85 1.92 -0.41 6.38
CA LEU A 85 2.36 -1.77 6.11
C LEU A 85 3.88 -1.79 6.20
N MET A 86 4.42 -2.60 7.09
CA MET A 86 5.85 -2.71 7.26
C MET A 86 6.34 -4.00 6.62
N CYS A 87 7.26 -3.87 5.68
CA CYS A 87 7.82 -4.99 4.92
C CYS A 87 9.19 -5.33 5.50
N GLN A 88 9.39 -6.59 5.86
CA GLN A 88 10.65 -7.04 6.43
C GLN A 88 11.25 -8.12 5.55
N TYR A 89 12.56 -8.10 5.43
CA TYR A 89 13.28 -8.93 4.47
C TYR A 89 14.28 -9.84 5.18
N ARG A 90 14.33 -11.07 4.73
CA ARG A 90 15.16 -12.11 5.36
C ARG A 90 16.62 -11.70 5.35
N GLY A 91 17.21 -11.61 6.53
CA GLY A 91 18.62 -11.30 6.68
C GLY A 91 18.99 -9.83 6.51
N ALA A 92 18.02 -8.96 6.23
CA ALA A 92 18.30 -7.54 6.08
C ALA A 92 17.99 -6.81 7.38
N ALA A 93 18.80 -5.81 7.70
CA ALA A 93 18.51 -4.96 8.85
C ALA A 93 17.48 -3.89 8.52
N LYS A 94 17.43 -3.48 7.26
CA LYS A 94 16.54 -2.43 6.82
C LYS A 94 15.13 -2.94 6.60
N LYS A 95 14.15 -2.11 6.91
CA LYS A 95 12.75 -2.41 6.68
C LYS A 95 12.16 -1.33 5.78
N ILE A 96 11.08 -1.67 5.09
CA ILE A 96 10.37 -0.71 4.26
C ILE A 96 8.99 -0.53 4.84
N THR A 97 8.62 0.73 5.12
CA THR A 97 7.31 1.06 5.65
C THR A 97 6.53 1.81 4.58
N LEU A 98 5.35 1.32 4.26
CA LEU A 98 4.48 1.91 3.27
C LEU A 98 3.24 2.48 3.92
N LYS A 99 2.86 3.68 3.51
CA LYS A 99 1.62 4.28 3.97
C LYS A 99 0.48 3.66 3.17
N VAL A 100 -0.47 3.05 3.85
CA VAL A 100 -1.62 2.42 3.21
C VAL A 100 -2.59 3.51 2.77
N PRO A 101 -3.06 3.49 1.52
CA PRO A 101 -4.04 4.47 1.08
C PRO A 101 -5.29 4.43 1.93
N ALA A 102 -5.87 5.59 2.21
CA ALA A 102 -7.06 5.68 3.05
C ALA A 102 -8.25 4.93 2.46
N SER A 103 -8.23 4.68 1.16
CA SER A 103 -9.28 3.94 0.47
C SER A 103 -9.11 2.43 0.54
N ALA A 104 -7.96 1.94 1.00
CA ALA A 104 -7.71 0.50 1.07
C ALA A 104 -8.60 -0.12 2.13
N LYS A 105 -9.15 -1.28 1.82
CA LYS A 105 -10.08 -1.99 2.69
C LYS A 105 -9.46 -3.18 3.38
N LYS A 106 -8.34 -3.67 2.87
CA LYS A 106 -7.67 -4.82 3.47
C LYS A 106 -6.21 -4.84 3.10
N CYS A 107 -5.43 -5.49 3.96
CA CYS A 107 -4.07 -5.92 3.63
C CYS A 107 -4.05 -7.42 3.66
N MET A 108 -3.15 -8.02 2.92
CA MET A 108 -3.03 -9.47 2.89
C MET A 108 -1.61 -9.86 2.54
N ALA A 109 -1.22 -11.04 2.99
CA ALA A 109 0.04 -11.65 2.63
C ALA A 109 -0.23 -13.07 2.19
N TRP A 110 0.57 -13.56 1.24
CA TRP A 110 0.35 -14.89 0.69
C TRP A 110 1.64 -15.47 0.19
N PHE A 111 1.65 -16.78 0.04
CA PHE A 111 2.78 -17.48 -0.56
C PHE A 111 2.49 -17.80 -2.02
N GLY A 112 3.52 -17.73 -2.86
CA GLY A 112 3.42 -18.13 -4.23
C GLY A 112 3.68 -19.63 -4.37
N ASP A 113 4.48 -20.00 -5.38
CA ASP A 113 4.71 -21.41 -5.68
C ASP A 113 5.53 -22.13 -4.62
N THR A 114 6.38 -21.39 -3.89
CA THR A 114 7.22 -21.99 -2.85
C THR A 114 7.13 -21.17 -1.58
N LYS A 115 7.68 -21.72 -0.49
CA LYS A 115 7.72 -21.03 0.79
C LYS A 115 8.58 -19.75 0.74
N ASN A 116 9.47 -19.67 -0.24
CA ASN A 116 10.33 -18.50 -0.39
C ASN A 116 9.66 -17.38 -1.19
N ASP A 117 8.54 -17.68 -1.83
CA ASP A 117 7.81 -16.71 -2.62
C ASP A 117 6.71 -16.12 -1.75
N PHE A 118 7.07 -15.10 -0.99
CA PHE A 118 6.15 -14.44 -0.07
C PHE A 118 5.85 -13.05 -0.58
N TYR A 119 4.57 -12.68 -0.57
CA TYR A 119 4.07 -11.42 -1.09
C TYR A 119 3.12 -10.78 -0.11
N ALA A 120 3.02 -9.47 -0.14
CA ALA A 120 2.10 -8.76 0.73
C ALA A 120 1.72 -7.41 0.11
N GLY A 121 0.49 -7.01 0.35
CA GLY A 121 0.01 -5.74 -0.15
C GLY A 121 -1.33 -5.37 0.46
N CYS A 122 -1.80 -4.19 0.12
CA CYS A 122 -3.08 -3.67 0.59
C CYS A 122 -3.86 -3.09 -0.59
N GLU A 123 -5.19 -3.24 -0.56
CA GLU A 123 -6.03 -2.68 -1.62
C GLU A 123 -7.41 -2.30 -1.12
#